data_0d5245e6b8324a38bef04fe83fefc294
#
_entry.id   0d5245e6b8324a38bef04fe83fefc294
#
_cell.length_a   1.000
_cell.length_b   1.000
_cell.length_c   1.000
_cell.angle_alpha   90.00
_cell.angle_beta   90.00
_cell.angle_gamma   90.00
#
_symmetry.space_group_name_H-M   'P 1'
#
loop_
_entity.id
_entity.type
_entity.pdbx_description
1 polymer ?
#
loop_
_entity_poly.entity_id
_entity_poly.type
_entity_poly.pdbx_seq_one_letter_code
_entity_poly.pdbx_strand_id
1 'polypeptide(L)'
;YDYIFEMDADFSHNPNDLDRLLQACEKGADVAIGSRYVKGGETENWPIDRKIYSLGGSAYTRIITGMPIKDPTAGFVCYKNEVLANINLDAIKFIGYAFQIEMKFAAWKLGYKIKEVPITFVDRKIGTSKMSKGIIKEAMLGVLNMQWQSFTGKFVKMIKRMRVNF
;
A
#
# COMPACT_ATOMS: atom_id res chain seq x y z
N TYR A 1 -17.63 -11.39 2.99
CA TYR A 1 -16.86 -10.78 4.09
C TYR A 1 -16.91 -9.27 3.95
N ASP A 2 -17.01 -8.54 5.09
CA ASP A 2 -17.09 -7.08 5.09
C ASP A 2 -15.71 -6.43 5.03
N TYR A 3 -14.70 -7.11 5.57
CA TYR A 3 -13.31 -6.67 5.62
C TYR A 3 -12.36 -7.75 5.08
N ILE A 4 -11.36 -7.32 4.33
CA ILE A 4 -10.33 -8.18 3.76
C ILE A 4 -8.97 -7.68 4.20
N PHE A 5 -8.14 -8.59 4.72
CA PHE A 5 -6.78 -8.27 5.14
C PHE A 5 -5.75 -8.81 4.15
N GLU A 6 -4.72 -8.02 3.95
CA GLU A 6 -3.47 -8.40 3.31
C GLU A 6 -2.37 -8.32 4.36
N MET A 7 -1.56 -9.37 4.51
CA MET A 7 -0.48 -9.46 5.49
C MET A 7 0.58 -10.44 4.99
N ASP A 8 1.87 -10.11 5.20
CA ASP A 8 2.96 -11.03 4.91
C ASP A 8 2.97 -12.19 5.93
N ALA A 9 3.22 -13.42 5.44
CA ALA A 9 3.22 -14.64 6.26
C ALA A 9 4.63 -15.00 6.81
N ASP A 10 5.53 -14.02 6.93
CA ASP A 10 6.94 -14.19 7.34
C ASP A 10 7.22 -13.72 8.78
N PHE A 11 6.17 -13.51 9.56
CA PHE A 11 6.20 -13.02 10.95
C PHE A 11 6.79 -11.61 11.12
N SER A 12 6.93 -10.84 10.06
CA SER A 12 7.35 -9.44 10.16
C SER A 12 6.25 -8.51 10.68
N HIS A 13 4.99 -8.90 10.52
CA HIS A 13 3.84 -8.20 11.06
C HIS A 13 3.29 -8.91 12.31
N ASN A 14 2.94 -8.13 13.34
CA ASN A 14 2.31 -8.66 14.54
C ASN A 14 0.81 -8.89 14.29
N PRO A 15 0.29 -10.14 14.43
CA PRO A 15 -1.14 -10.42 14.25
C PRO A 15 -2.06 -9.64 15.20
N ASN A 16 -1.57 -9.21 16.38
CA ASN A 16 -2.35 -8.38 17.31
C ASN A 16 -2.67 -6.99 16.75
N ASP A 17 -2.01 -6.55 15.68
CA ASP A 17 -2.33 -5.31 15.01
C ASP A 17 -3.55 -5.42 14.07
N LEU A 18 -4.03 -6.65 13.76
CA LEU A 18 -5.24 -6.87 12.96
C LEU A 18 -6.45 -6.12 13.55
N ASP A 19 -6.66 -6.24 14.87
CA ASP A 19 -7.77 -5.57 15.55
C ASP A 19 -7.67 -4.04 15.45
N ARG A 20 -6.46 -3.49 15.49
CA ARG A 20 -6.23 -2.05 15.38
C ARG A 20 -6.54 -1.51 13.97
N LEU A 21 -6.19 -2.28 12.94
CA LEU A 21 -6.55 -1.96 11.56
C LEU A 21 -8.06 -2.08 11.34
N LEU A 22 -8.68 -3.16 11.85
CA LEU A 22 -10.12 -3.35 11.79
C LEU A 22 -10.86 -2.18 12.43
N GLN A 23 -10.52 -1.83 13.67
CA GLN A 23 -11.11 -0.69 14.38
C GLN A 23 -10.94 0.63 13.61
N ALA A 24 -9.84 0.83 12.90
CA ALA A 24 -9.68 2.03 12.07
C ALA A 24 -10.69 2.07 10.93
N CYS A 25 -11.01 0.92 10.31
CA CYS A 25 -12.04 0.81 9.28
C CYS A 25 -13.45 0.98 9.88
N GLU A 26 -13.74 0.39 11.03
CA GLU A 26 -15.03 0.54 11.73
C GLU A 26 -15.29 2.00 12.13
N LYS A 27 -14.23 2.74 12.49
CA LYS A 27 -14.28 4.17 12.82
C LYS A 27 -14.32 5.10 11.59
N GLY A 28 -14.54 4.55 10.41
CA GLY A 28 -14.85 5.31 9.20
C GLY A 28 -13.74 5.44 8.16
N ALA A 29 -12.61 4.75 8.31
CA ALA A 29 -11.67 4.56 7.20
C ALA A 29 -12.23 3.49 6.24
N ASP A 30 -11.91 3.61 4.94
CA ASP A 30 -12.25 2.60 3.95
C ASP A 30 -11.08 1.65 3.72
N VAL A 31 -9.86 2.16 3.96
CA VAL A 31 -8.61 1.40 3.95
C VAL A 31 -7.80 1.77 5.17
N ALA A 32 -7.34 0.79 5.95
CA ALA A 32 -6.41 0.99 7.06
C ALA A 32 -5.06 0.34 6.72
N ILE A 33 -3.97 1.09 6.84
CA ILE A 33 -2.61 0.68 6.51
C ILE A 33 -1.78 0.58 7.78
N GLY A 34 -1.15 -0.56 8.03
CA GLY A 34 -0.14 -0.70 9.06
C GLY A 34 1.14 0.02 8.62
N SER A 35 1.41 1.18 9.20
CA SER A 35 2.46 2.10 8.75
C SER A 35 3.64 2.13 9.72
N ARG A 36 4.83 2.03 9.16
CA ARG A 36 6.12 2.14 9.87
C ARG A 36 6.54 3.61 10.06
N TYR A 37 5.94 4.54 9.33
CA TYR A 37 6.44 5.92 9.17
C TYR A 37 5.49 7.00 9.71
N VAL A 38 4.42 6.62 10.37
CA VAL A 38 3.60 7.52 11.18
C VAL A 38 4.13 7.59 12.62
N LYS A 39 3.71 8.59 13.38
CA LYS A 39 4.11 8.72 14.79
C LYS A 39 3.72 7.46 15.57
N GLY A 40 4.71 6.80 16.18
CA GLY A 40 4.57 5.54 16.90
C GLY A 40 4.76 4.29 16.03
N GLY A 41 5.00 4.44 14.73
CA GLY A 41 5.42 3.34 13.85
C GLY A 41 6.94 3.22 13.83
N GLU A 42 7.46 1.99 13.68
CA GLU A 42 8.89 1.73 13.70
C GLU A 42 9.29 0.47 12.93
N THR A 43 10.59 0.31 12.75
CA THR A 43 11.19 -0.90 12.17
C THR A 43 12.23 -1.44 13.12
N GLU A 44 12.15 -2.73 13.45
CA GLU A 44 13.11 -3.43 14.29
C GLU A 44 14.06 -4.30 13.49
N ASN A 45 15.32 -4.34 13.90
CA ASN A 45 16.39 -5.18 13.33
C ASN A 45 16.71 -4.90 11.83
N TRP A 46 16.25 -3.76 11.28
CA TRP A 46 16.58 -3.41 9.91
C TRP A 46 17.99 -2.82 9.80
N PRO A 47 18.79 -3.27 8.81
CA PRO A 47 20.00 -2.57 8.41
C PRO A 47 19.71 -1.11 8.02
N ILE A 48 20.63 -0.22 8.32
CA ILE A 48 20.45 1.24 8.10
C ILE A 48 20.21 1.54 6.62
N ASP A 49 20.96 0.89 5.72
CA ASP A 49 20.81 1.04 4.27
C ASP A 49 19.40 0.68 3.80
N ARG A 50 18.84 -0.44 4.29
CA ARG A 50 17.46 -0.84 3.98
C ARG A 50 16.45 0.20 4.45
N LYS A 51 16.64 0.77 5.63
CA LYS A 51 15.79 1.83 6.16
C LYS A 51 15.84 3.07 5.29
N ILE A 52 17.03 3.48 4.86
CA ILE A 52 17.23 4.62 3.95
C ILE A 52 16.53 4.39 2.61
N TYR A 53 16.73 3.22 1.97
CA TYR A 53 16.06 2.89 0.71
C TYR A 53 14.53 2.88 0.84
N SER A 54 14.00 2.33 1.92
CA SER A 54 12.56 2.27 2.14
C SER A 54 11.94 3.64 2.40
N LEU A 55 12.60 4.48 3.20
CA LEU A 55 12.18 5.87 3.42
C LEU A 55 12.27 6.71 2.14
N GLY A 56 13.38 6.55 1.39
CA GLY A 56 13.57 7.21 0.11
C GLY A 56 12.51 6.83 -0.92
N GLY A 57 12.19 5.55 -1.04
CA GLY A 57 11.14 5.05 -1.93
C GLY A 57 9.74 5.56 -1.53
N SER A 58 9.46 5.61 -0.23
CA SER A 58 8.21 6.17 0.27
C SER A 58 8.09 7.69 0.01
N ALA A 59 9.18 8.43 0.25
CA ALA A 59 9.24 9.86 -0.02
C ALA A 59 9.08 10.16 -1.52
N TYR A 60 9.81 9.43 -2.37
CA TYR A 60 9.69 9.52 -3.83
C TYR A 60 8.25 9.29 -4.30
N THR A 61 7.62 8.21 -3.85
CA THR A 61 6.25 7.88 -4.21
C THR A 61 5.29 9.00 -3.82
N ARG A 62 5.42 9.54 -2.60
CA ARG A 62 4.58 10.63 -2.12
C ARG A 62 4.75 11.91 -2.95
N ILE A 63 5.98 12.29 -3.25
CA ILE A 63 6.30 13.50 -4.04
C ILE A 63 5.69 13.37 -5.44
N ILE A 64 5.89 12.24 -6.10
CA ILE A 64 5.41 12.03 -7.49
C ILE A 64 3.89 11.91 -7.54
N THR A 65 3.28 11.13 -6.64
CA THR A 65 1.83 10.85 -6.70
C THR A 65 0.98 11.90 -6.00
N GLY A 66 1.53 12.64 -5.07
CA GLY A 66 0.77 13.54 -4.17
C GLY A 66 -0.08 12.80 -3.14
N MET A 67 0.07 11.48 -2.97
CA MET A 67 -0.69 10.72 -1.97
C MET A 67 -0.36 11.20 -0.56
N PRO A 68 -1.36 11.41 0.32
CA PRO A 68 -1.15 11.78 1.72
C PRO A 68 -0.84 10.55 2.60
N ILE A 69 -0.12 9.56 2.08
CA ILE A 69 0.23 8.30 2.75
C ILE A 69 1.74 8.29 2.99
N LYS A 70 2.17 8.11 4.25
CA LYS A 70 3.59 8.12 4.62
C LYS A 70 4.29 6.80 4.26
N ASP A 71 3.56 5.69 4.30
CA ASP A 71 4.06 4.35 4.00
C ASP A 71 3.30 3.69 2.83
N PRO A 72 3.49 4.16 1.60
CA PRO A 72 2.78 3.62 0.44
C PRO A 72 3.20 2.19 0.08
N THR A 73 4.35 1.73 0.57
CA THR A 73 4.90 0.39 0.31
C THR A 73 4.51 -0.66 1.35
N ALA A 74 3.76 -0.29 2.40
CA ALA A 74 3.34 -1.23 3.44
C ALA A 74 2.46 -2.35 2.87
N GLY A 75 2.74 -3.60 3.26
CA GLY A 75 1.97 -4.80 2.85
C GLY A 75 0.94 -5.25 3.88
N PHE A 76 0.79 -4.55 5.00
CA PHE A 76 -0.21 -4.87 6.00
C PHE A 76 -1.38 -3.90 5.87
N VAL A 77 -2.49 -4.37 5.31
CA VAL A 77 -3.62 -3.52 4.94
C VAL A 77 -4.94 -4.22 5.26
N CYS A 78 -5.89 -3.45 5.78
CA CYS A 78 -7.29 -3.84 5.88
C CYS A 78 -8.11 -3.01 4.90
N TYR A 79 -8.86 -3.66 4.03
CA TYR A 79 -9.79 -3.05 3.09
C TYR A 79 -11.22 -3.36 3.50
N LYS A 80 -12.12 -2.38 3.41
CA LYS A 80 -13.54 -2.71 3.28
C LYS A 80 -13.78 -3.44 1.96
N ASN A 81 -14.65 -4.42 1.95
CA ASN A 81 -15.00 -5.17 0.75
C ASN A 81 -15.42 -4.26 -0.42
N GLU A 82 -16.16 -3.20 -0.13
CA GLU A 82 -16.60 -2.21 -1.11
C GLU A 82 -15.44 -1.61 -1.91
N VAL A 83 -14.29 -1.36 -1.28
CA VAL A 83 -13.10 -0.80 -1.94
C VAL A 83 -12.62 -1.76 -3.03
N LEU A 84 -12.43 -3.05 -2.67
CA LEU A 84 -11.96 -4.06 -3.60
C LEU A 84 -13.00 -4.39 -4.68
N ALA A 85 -14.29 -4.36 -4.33
CA ALA A 85 -15.39 -4.56 -5.29
C ALA A 85 -15.45 -3.47 -6.37
N ASN A 86 -15.03 -2.24 -6.06
CA ASN A 86 -15.03 -1.11 -6.98
C ASN A 86 -13.71 -0.90 -7.72
N ILE A 87 -12.63 -1.58 -7.32
CA ILE A 87 -11.37 -1.61 -8.06
C ILE A 87 -11.40 -2.76 -9.07
N ASN A 88 -11.10 -2.46 -10.32
CA ASN A 88 -10.84 -3.49 -11.33
C ASN A 88 -9.46 -4.10 -11.08
N LEU A 89 -9.42 -5.21 -10.32
CA LEU A 89 -8.17 -5.87 -9.94
C LEU A 89 -7.41 -6.42 -11.16
N ASP A 90 -8.10 -6.77 -12.25
CA ASP A 90 -7.46 -7.23 -13.49
C ASP A 90 -6.69 -6.11 -14.22
N ALA A 91 -6.98 -4.85 -13.88
CA ALA A 91 -6.27 -3.70 -14.41
C ALA A 91 -5.02 -3.32 -13.61
N ILE A 92 -4.83 -3.90 -12.41
CA ILE A 92 -3.63 -3.72 -11.59
C ILE A 92 -2.47 -4.48 -12.25
N LYS A 93 -1.39 -3.78 -12.53
CA LYS A 93 -0.31 -4.30 -13.39
C LYS A 93 0.96 -4.67 -12.66
N PHE A 94 1.19 -4.03 -11.52
CA PHE A 94 2.44 -4.20 -10.79
C PHE A 94 2.40 -5.37 -9.83
N ILE A 95 3.57 -5.88 -9.49
CA ILE A 95 3.79 -6.94 -8.50
C ILE A 95 4.68 -6.43 -7.36
N GLY A 96 4.69 -7.16 -6.24
CA GLY A 96 5.54 -6.84 -5.09
C GLY A 96 5.28 -5.44 -4.51
N TYR A 97 6.33 -4.65 -4.27
CA TYR A 97 6.19 -3.31 -3.66
C TYR A 97 5.40 -2.32 -4.52
N ALA A 98 5.55 -2.41 -5.84
CA ALA A 98 4.81 -1.54 -6.75
C ALA A 98 3.31 -1.84 -6.75
N PHE A 99 2.91 -3.10 -6.56
CA PHE A 99 1.52 -3.50 -6.33
C PHE A 99 0.92 -2.76 -5.13
N GLN A 100 1.66 -2.72 -4.01
CA GLN A 100 1.20 -2.02 -2.80
C GLN A 100 0.94 -0.54 -3.05
N ILE A 101 1.80 0.09 -3.83
CA ILE A 101 1.64 1.51 -4.21
C ILE A 101 0.42 1.67 -5.11
N GLU A 102 0.28 0.82 -6.13
CA GLU A 102 -0.81 0.89 -7.12
C GLU A 102 -2.18 0.73 -6.47
N MET A 103 -2.34 -0.24 -5.57
CA MET A 103 -3.59 -0.48 -4.84
C MET A 103 -4.01 0.72 -3.97
N LYS A 104 -3.07 1.31 -3.23
CA LYS A 104 -3.33 2.49 -2.41
C LYS A 104 -3.62 3.72 -3.27
N PHE A 105 -2.89 3.88 -4.36
CA PHE A 105 -3.13 4.95 -5.33
C PHE A 105 -4.51 4.82 -5.97
N ALA A 106 -4.91 3.60 -6.35
CA ALA A 106 -6.23 3.32 -6.89
C ALA A 106 -7.34 3.67 -5.89
N ALA A 107 -7.24 3.19 -4.66
CA ALA A 107 -8.21 3.50 -3.61
C ALA A 107 -8.31 5.02 -3.36
N TRP A 108 -7.17 5.71 -3.27
CA TRP A 108 -7.14 7.15 -3.08
C TRP A 108 -7.75 7.92 -4.25
N LYS A 109 -7.43 7.56 -5.49
CA LYS A 109 -7.99 8.21 -6.70
C LYS A 109 -9.49 7.96 -6.88
N LEU A 110 -10.00 6.87 -6.33
CA LEU A 110 -11.46 6.61 -6.28
C LEU A 110 -12.16 7.34 -5.12
N GLY A 111 -11.42 8.11 -4.29
CA GLY A 111 -11.97 8.93 -3.23
C GLY A 111 -12.16 8.23 -1.88
N TYR A 112 -11.61 7.03 -1.71
CA TYR A 112 -11.70 6.30 -0.45
C TYR A 112 -10.83 6.93 0.65
N LYS A 113 -11.34 6.87 1.89
CA LYS A 113 -10.67 7.37 3.08
C LYS A 113 -9.63 6.37 3.56
N ILE A 114 -8.35 6.76 3.46
CA ILE A 114 -7.23 5.93 3.88
C ILE A 114 -6.70 6.43 5.21
N LYS A 115 -6.47 5.51 6.16
CA LYS A 115 -5.89 5.80 7.47
C LYS A 115 -4.67 4.95 7.71
N GLU A 116 -3.61 5.57 8.20
CA GLU A 116 -2.41 4.86 8.65
C GLU A 116 -2.48 4.60 10.15
N VAL A 117 -2.21 3.37 10.55
CA VAL A 117 -2.13 2.88 11.92
C VAL A 117 -0.68 2.54 12.21
N PRO A 118 -0.06 3.09 13.27
CA PRO A 118 1.34 2.79 13.56
C PRO A 118 1.51 1.32 13.91
N ILE A 119 2.52 0.68 13.31
CA ILE A 119 2.92 -0.70 13.62
C ILE A 119 4.42 -0.79 13.83
N THR A 120 4.86 -1.82 14.56
CA THR A 120 6.25 -2.24 14.58
C THR A 120 6.46 -3.35 13.56
N PHE A 121 7.34 -3.10 12.58
CA PHE A 121 7.72 -4.10 11.59
C PHE A 121 9.06 -4.72 11.99
N VAL A 122 9.06 -6.00 12.28
CA VAL A 122 10.27 -6.75 12.68
C VAL A 122 10.91 -7.37 11.43
N ASP A 123 12.25 -7.31 11.31
CA ASP A 123 12.89 -7.99 10.18
C ASP A 123 12.69 -9.51 10.26
N ARG A 124 12.44 -10.12 9.11
CA ARG A 124 12.25 -11.56 9.03
C ARG A 124 13.51 -12.31 9.50
N LYS A 125 13.31 -13.41 10.21
CA LYS A 125 14.41 -14.27 10.66
C LYS A 125 14.86 -15.27 9.62
N ILE A 126 14.02 -15.56 8.62
CA ILE A 126 14.25 -16.59 7.60
C ILE A 126 14.00 -15.98 6.22
N GLY A 127 14.91 -16.26 5.29
CA GLY A 127 14.82 -15.80 3.90
C GLY A 127 15.62 -14.51 3.62
N THR A 128 15.85 -14.26 2.33
CA THR A 128 16.57 -13.06 1.87
C THR A 128 15.61 -12.06 1.24
N SER A 129 15.93 -10.78 1.37
CA SER A 129 15.16 -9.72 0.70
C SER A 129 15.28 -9.84 -0.81
N LYS A 130 14.12 -9.88 -1.50
CA LYS A 130 14.07 -9.93 -2.98
C LYS A 130 14.26 -8.56 -3.64
N MET A 131 14.72 -7.55 -2.92
CA MET A 131 14.98 -6.22 -3.48
C MET A 131 16.22 -6.24 -4.37
N SER A 132 16.02 -6.35 -5.69
CA SER A 132 17.06 -6.12 -6.68
C SER A 132 16.99 -4.68 -7.22
N LYS A 133 18.11 -4.18 -7.75
CA LYS A 133 18.16 -2.86 -8.41
C LYS A 133 17.16 -2.75 -9.57
N GLY A 134 16.88 -3.87 -10.25
CA GLY A 134 15.88 -3.94 -11.32
C GLY A 134 14.45 -3.68 -10.81
N ILE A 135 14.06 -4.30 -9.69
CA ILE A 135 12.75 -4.12 -9.07
C ILE A 135 12.54 -2.67 -8.61
N ILE A 136 13.60 -2.05 -8.05
CA ILE A 136 13.54 -0.64 -7.63
C ILE A 136 13.31 0.27 -8.84
N LYS A 137 14.09 0.07 -9.94
CA LYS A 137 13.95 0.86 -11.17
C LYS A 137 12.55 0.70 -11.79
N GLU A 138 12.05 -0.52 -11.85
CA GLU A 138 10.70 -0.83 -12.35
C GLU A 138 9.62 -0.12 -11.52
N ALA A 139 9.72 -0.20 -10.19
CA ALA A 139 8.79 0.49 -9.30
C ALA A 139 8.82 2.02 -9.49
N MET A 140 10.01 2.61 -9.63
CA MET A 140 10.15 4.05 -9.86
C MET A 140 9.50 4.49 -11.19
N LEU A 141 9.78 3.78 -12.29
CA LEU A 141 9.16 4.05 -13.58
C LEU A 141 7.65 3.81 -13.55
N GLY A 142 7.21 2.78 -12.83
CA GLY A 142 5.81 2.47 -12.60
C GLY A 142 5.06 3.61 -11.92
N VAL A 143 5.63 4.19 -10.86
CA VAL A 143 5.03 5.33 -10.15
C VAL A 143 4.88 6.55 -11.05
N LEU A 144 5.90 6.86 -11.88
CA LEU A 144 5.80 7.95 -12.86
C LEU A 144 4.69 7.69 -13.88
N ASN A 145 4.61 6.47 -14.41
CA ASN A 145 3.59 6.10 -15.39
C ASN A 145 2.17 6.15 -14.79
N MET A 146 1.97 5.66 -13.57
CA MET A 146 0.69 5.77 -12.84
C MET A 146 0.26 7.23 -12.71
N GLN A 147 1.17 8.10 -12.30
CA GLN A 147 0.87 9.52 -12.15
C GLN A 147 0.54 10.18 -13.49
N TRP A 148 1.29 9.88 -14.54
CA TRP A 148 1.01 10.37 -15.90
C TRP A 148 -0.37 9.93 -16.39
N GLN A 149 -0.72 8.65 -16.23
CA GLN A 149 -2.04 8.13 -16.55
C GLN A 149 -3.14 8.78 -15.72
N SER A 150 -2.86 9.11 -14.46
CA SER A 150 -3.79 9.82 -13.59
C SER A 150 -4.10 11.24 -14.11
N PHE A 151 -3.08 11.98 -14.53
CA PHE A 151 -3.27 13.33 -15.12
C PHE A 151 -4.12 13.30 -16.38
N THR A 152 -3.96 12.27 -17.22
CA THR A 152 -4.75 12.11 -18.45
C THR A 152 -6.15 11.52 -18.21
N GLY A 153 -6.52 11.24 -16.96
CA GLY A 153 -7.77 10.57 -16.59
C GLY A 153 -7.86 9.09 -17.02
N LYS A 154 -6.84 8.56 -17.66
CA LYS A 154 -6.79 7.15 -18.12
C LYS A 154 -6.74 6.19 -16.95
N PHE A 155 -5.99 6.53 -15.88
CA PHE A 155 -5.83 5.68 -14.71
C PHE A 155 -7.19 5.39 -14.05
N VAL A 156 -7.96 6.42 -13.73
CA VAL A 156 -9.27 6.25 -13.06
C VAL A 156 -10.25 5.46 -13.94
N LYS A 157 -10.26 5.70 -15.25
CA LYS A 157 -11.09 4.92 -16.18
C LYS A 157 -10.70 3.45 -16.21
N MET A 158 -9.42 3.13 -16.11
CA MET A 158 -8.88 1.78 -16.13
C MET A 158 -9.19 1.02 -14.85
N ILE A 159 -8.97 1.66 -13.68
CA ILE A 159 -9.10 1.00 -12.36
C ILE A 159 -10.53 0.98 -11.83
N LYS A 160 -11.43 1.85 -12.31
CA LYS A 160 -12.83 1.84 -11.87
C LYS A 160 -13.55 0.65 -12.50
N ARG A 161 -14.02 -0.29 -11.66
CA ARG A 161 -14.84 -1.39 -12.12
C ARG A 161 -16.17 -0.84 -12.65
N MET A 162 -16.51 -1.14 -13.90
CA MET A 162 -17.84 -0.83 -14.41
C MET A 162 -18.85 -1.70 -13.67
N ARG A 163 -19.82 -1.07 -12.99
CA ARG A 163 -20.95 -1.81 -12.44
C ARG A 163 -21.73 -2.38 -13.63
N VAL A 164 -21.71 -3.69 -13.78
CA VAL A 164 -22.68 -4.37 -14.63
C VAL A 164 -23.99 -4.29 -13.85
N ASN A 165 -24.89 -3.41 -14.26
CA ASN A 165 -26.25 -3.43 -13.77
C ASN A 165 -26.90 -4.72 -14.33
N PHE A 166 -27.14 -5.68 -13.45
CA PHE A 166 -28.04 -6.83 -13.71
C PHE A 166 -29.47 -6.40 -13.42
#